data_62c878a35312df6954b2aab877282090
#
_entry.id   62c878a35312df6954b2aab877282090
#
_cell.length_a   1.000
_cell.length_b   1.000
_cell.length_c   1.000
_cell.angle_alpha   90.00
_cell.angle_beta   90.00
_cell.angle_gamma   90.00
#
_symmetry.space_group_name_H-M   'P 1'
#
loop_
_entity.id
_entity.type
_entity.pdbx_description
1 polymer ?
#
loop_
_entity_poly.entity_id
_entity_poly.type
_entity_poly.pdbx_seq_one_letter_code
_entity_poly.pdbx_strand_id
1 'polypeptide(L)'
;VAVLGTALTGEQMALLRRYTPRAFLAFDPDVAGIAAARRSVESLLNSGLDWRVILLPEGGDPDRFLQEQGASAFAEAVDRAKDLMEFLLDRRVSGFDLRSAEGQAAAVNAILPLLGAVENEITRQRCCEKLARRVALSSDAIVRELNLQAKGRRRELLPPTLRPKSLPSTEWKLVHLALHHPGAAHRAREVISPEEVEDHVLRKIL
;
A
#
# COMPACT_ATOMS: atom_id res chain seq x y z
N VAL A 1 11.97 -1.08 -24.57
CA VAL A 1 12.38 0.26 -24.10
C VAL A 1 13.28 0.07 -22.89
N ALA A 2 14.49 0.59 -22.92
CA ALA A 2 15.41 0.59 -21.79
C ALA A 2 15.24 1.89 -21.01
N VAL A 3 15.18 1.80 -19.68
CA VAL A 3 15.11 2.97 -18.79
C VAL A 3 16.54 3.37 -18.43
N LEU A 4 16.93 4.59 -18.78
CA LEU A 4 18.21 5.16 -18.35
C LEU A 4 18.06 5.60 -16.88
N GLY A 5 18.66 4.84 -15.97
CA GLY A 5 18.62 5.08 -14.53
C GLY A 5 17.98 3.96 -13.72
N THR A 6 17.90 4.16 -12.41
CA THR A 6 17.54 3.13 -11.43
C THR A 6 16.04 3.05 -11.11
N ALA A 7 15.19 3.91 -11.67
CA ALA A 7 13.75 3.92 -11.36
C ALA A 7 12.92 4.39 -12.55
N LEU A 8 11.82 3.70 -12.80
CA LEU A 8 10.80 4.11 -13.76
C LEU A 8 9.97 5.25 -13.13
N THR A 9 9.90 6.41 -13.81
CA THR A 9 9.16 7.57 -13.31
C THR A 9 7.66 7.48 -13.61
N GLY A 10 6.84 8.22 -12.84
CA GLY A 10 5.41 8.32 -13.10
C GLY A 10 5.07 8.85 -14.50
N GLU A 11 5.85 9.78 -15.02
CA GLU A 11 5.69 10.33 -16.38
C GLU A 11 5.95 9.28 -17.45
N GLN A 12 7.00 8.46 -17.27
CA GLN A 12 7.31 7.35 -18.17
C GLN A 12 6.19 6.29 -18.16
N MET A 13 5.65 5.97 -16.99
CA MET A 13 4.51 5.05 -16.85
C MET A 13 3.25 5.61 -17.50
N ALA A 14 2.96 6.90 -17.31
CA ALA A 14 1.84 7.56 -17.96
C ALA A 14 1.98 7.58 -19.49
N LEU A 15 3.22 7.73 -20.00
CA LEU A 15 3.50 7.63 -21.42
C LEU A 15 3.27 6.21 -21.94
N LEU A 16 3.81 5.18 -21.28
CA LEU A 16 3.62 3.79 -21.66
C LEU A 16 2.14 3.38 -21.73
N ARG A 17 1.35 3.86 -20.76
CA ARG A 17 -0.09 3.57 -20.70
C ARG A 17 -0.88 4.04 -21.92
N ARG A 18 -0.39 5.03 -22.68
CA ARG A 18 -1.01 5.49 -23.93
C ARG A 18 -0.87 4.48 -25.07
N TYR A 19 0.14 3.61 -24.99
CA TYR A 19 0.47 2.66 -26.06
C TYR A 19 0.06 1.23 -25.75
N THR A 20 -0.02 0.86 -24.46
CA THR A 20 -0.32 -0.51 -24.07
C THR A 20 -0.98 -0.58 -22.69
N PRO A 21 -1.96 -1.49 -22.48
CA PRO A 21 -2.51 -1.77 -21.15
C PRO A 21 -1.60 -2.67 -20.30
N ARG A 22 -0.60 -3.36 -20.93
CA ARG A 22 0.29 -4.32 -20.25
C ARG A 22 1.74 -4.00 -20.54
N ALA A 23 2.58 -4.10 -19.51
CA ALA A 23 4.01 -3.91 -19.62
C ALA A 23 4.77 -5.03 -18.89
N PHE A 24 5.96 -5.35 -19.38
CA PHE A 24 6.83 -6.38 -18.81
C PHE A 24 8.06 -5.73 -18.21
N LEU A 25 8.43 -6.19 -17.01
CA LEU A 25 9.63 -5.78 -16.30
C LEU A 25 10.63 -6.94 -16.35
N ALA A 26 11.75 -6.73 -17.00
CA ALA A 26 12.91 -7.58 -16.88
C ALA A 26 13.90 -6.91 -15.92
N PHE A 27 14.18 -7.54 -14.81
CA PHE A 27 15.12 -7.05 -13.80
C PHE A 27 16.39 -7.87 -13.80
N ASP A 28 17.49 -7.20 -13.57
CA ASP A 28 18.66 -7.83 -13.00
C ASP A 28 18.32 -8.40 -11.62
N PRO A 29 18.52 -9.68 -11.36
CA PRO A 29 18.14 -10.30 -10.09
C PRO A 29 19.04 -9.86 -8.92
N ASP A 30 19.92 -8.89 -9.12
CA ASP A 30 20.83 -8.36 -8.11
C ASP A 30 20.10 -7.57 -7.00
N VAL A 31 20.79 -7.36 -5.88
CA VAL A 31 20.27 -6.66 -4.70
C VAL A 31 19.90 -5.20 -5.03
N ALA A 32 20.58 -4.57 -5.98
CA ALA A 32 20.33 -3.19 -6.40
C ALA A 32 19.05 -3.08 -7.25
N GLY A 33 18.81 -4.02 -8.17
CA GLY A 33 17.58 -4.13 -8.94
C GLY A 33 16.36 -4.37 -8.06
N ILE A 34 16.50 -5.22 -7.02
CA ILE A 34 15.43 -5.46 -6.04
C ILE A 34 15.13 -4.21 -5.21
N ALA A 35 16.15 -3.45 -4.80
CA ALA A 35 15.97 -2.21 -4.04
C ALA A 35 15.36 -1.08 -4.90
N ALA A 36 15.71 -1.01 -6.19
CA ALA A 36 15.11 -0.09 -7.15
C ALA A 36 13.64 -0.45 -7.43
N ALA A 37 13.34 -1.73 -7.65
CA ALA A 37 11.97 -2.24 -7.77
C ALA A 37 11.13 -1.90 -6.55
N ARG A 38 11.69 -2.04 -5.34
CA ARG A 38 11.00 -1.75 -4.08
C ARG A 38 10.58 -0.28 -3.95
N ARG A 39 11.39 0.66 -4.44
CA ARG A 39 11.06 2.10 -4.45
C ARG A 39 9.99 2.46 -5.48
N SER A 40 9.93 1.70 -6.56
CA SER A 40 8.99 1.94 -7.67
C SER A 40 7.69 1.16 -7.54
N VAL A 41 7.58 0.19 -6.62
CA VAL A 41 6.42 -0.71 -6.51
C VAL A 41 5.11 0.04 -6.31
N GLU A 42 5.08 1.04 -5.43
CA GLU A 42 3.88 1.84 -5.19
C GLU A 42 3.44 2.54 -6.48
N SER A 43 4.38 3.17 -7.18
CA SER A 43 4.11 3.84 -8.45
C SER A 43 3.67 2.87 -9.54
N LEU A 44 4.28 1.68 -9.60
CA LEU A 44 3.89 0.62 -10.55
C LEU A 44 2.45 0.15 -10.30
N LEU A 45 2.10 -0.15 -9.05
CA LEU A 45 0.76 -0.61 -8.68
C LEU A 45 -0.33 0.45 -8.93
N ASN A 46 0.02 1.74 -8.84
CA ASN A 46 -0.89 2.86 -9.05
C ASN A 46 -0.86 3.42 -10.49
N SER A 47 0.00 2.90 -11.36
CA SER A 47 0.16 3.37 -12.75
C SER A 47 -1.05 3.06 -13.64
N GLY A 48 -1.89 2.09 -13.27
CA GLY A 48 -2.99 1.60 -14.08
C GLY A 48 -2.57 0.70 -15.24
N LEU A 49 -1.32 0.19 -15.24
CA LEU A 49 -0.80 -0.81 -16.18
C LEU A 49 -0.85 -2.22 -15.55
N ASP A 50 -1.11 -3.24 -16.36
CA ASP A 50 -0.91 -4.65 -15.99
C ASP A 50 0.58 -4.99 -16.07
N TRP A 51 1.27 -4.93 -14.94
CA TRP A 51 2.70 -5.22 -14.88
C TRP A 51 2.97 -6.70 -14.71
N ARG A 52 3.85 -7.22 -15.58
CA ARG A 52 4.35 -8.59 -15.53
C ARG A 52 5.85 -8.59 -15.29
N VAL A 53 6.34 -9.53 -14.50
CA VAL A 53 7.77 -9.67 -14.18
C VAL A 53 8.32 -10.89 -14.90
N ILE A 54 9.29 -10.65 -15.77
CA ILE A 54 10.04 -11.71 -16.47
C ILE A 54 11.09 -12.21 -15.49
N LEU A 55 11.05 -13.51 -15.19
CA LEU A 55 12.02 -14.18 -14.36
C LEU A 55 13.11 -14.79 -15.25
N LEU A 56 14.27 -14.17 -15.28
CA LEU A 56 15.43 -14.72 -15.92
C LEU A 56 16.21 -15.64 -14.96
N PRO A 57 16.99 -16.62 -15.45
CA PRO A 57 17.89 -17.41 -14.62
C PRO A 57 18.83 -16.54 -13.78
N GLU A 58 19.36 -17.06 -12.68
CA GLU A 58 20.26 -16.33 -11.78
C GLU A 58 21.46 -15.73 -12.53
N GLY A 59 21.69 -14.42 -12.28
CA GLY A 59 22.76 -13.65 -12.93
C GLY A 59 22.44 -13.22 -14.36
N GLY A 60 21.20 -13.38 -14.81
CA GLY A 60 20.78 -13.09 -16.19
C GLY A 60 20.45 -11.61 -16.40
N ASP A 61 21.43 -10.82 -16.84
CA ASP A 61 21.17 -9.58 -17.56
C ASP A 61 20.29 -9.91 -18.78
N PRO A 62 19.17 -9.20 -19.02
CA PRO A 62 18.29 -9.44 -20.16
C PRO A 62 19.00 -9.44 -21.53
N ASP A 63 19.98 -8.55 -21.71
CA ASP A 63 20.76 -8.48 -22.94
C ASP A 63 21.64 -9.73 -23.11
N ARG A 64 22.35 -10.12 -22.07
CA ARG A 64 23.17 -11.33 -22.06
C ARG A 64 22.32 -12.59 -22.26
N PHE A 65 21.17 -12.68 -21.60
CA PHE A 65 20.25 -13.81 -21.79
C PHE A 65 19.80 -13.93 -23.24
N LEU A 66 19.44 -12.79 -23.87
CA LEU A 66 19.03 -12.77 -25.28
C LEU A 66 20.17 -13.19 -26.22
N GLN A 67 21.40 -12.76 -25.93
CA GLN A 67 22.58 -13.14 -26.73
C GLN A 67 22.92 -14.63 -26.59
N GLU A 68 22.86 -15.20 -25.41
CA GLU A 68 23.24 -16.59 -25.13
C GLU A 68 22.12 -17.59 -25.46
N GLN A 69 20.87 -17.27 -25.19
CA GLN A 69 19.74 -18.21 -25.31
C GLN A 69 18.85 -17.93 -26.54
N GLY A 70 18.99 -16.75 -27.14
CA GLY A 70 18.27 -16.38 -28.35
C GLY A 70 16.84 -15.87 -28.09
N ALA A 71 16.23 -15.33 -29.14
CA ALA A 71 14.92 -14.68 -29.10
C ALA A 71 13.78 -15.64 -28.71
N SER A 72 13.86 -16.93 -29.09
CA SER A 72 12.82 -17.91 -28.74
C SER A 72 12.75 -18.16 -27.24
N ALA A 73 13.90 -18.32 -26.58
CA ALA A 73 13.97 -18.52 -25.13
C ALA A 73 13.49 -17.27 -24.39
N PHE A 74 13.78 -16.07 -24.89
CA PHE A 74 13.28 -14.82 -24.33
C PHE A 74 11.75 -14.71 -24.47
N ALA A 75 11.18 -15.06 -25.63
CA ALA A 75 9.74 -15.09 -25.83
C ALA A 75 9.04 -16.06 -24.85
N GLU A 76 9.61 -17.25 -24.64
CA GLU A 76 9.10 -18.19 -23.62
C GLU A 76 9.15 -17.60 -22.20
N ALA A 77 10.20 -16.85 -21.85
CA ALA A 77 10.32 -16.17 -20.56
C ALA A 77 9.25 -15.07 -20.40
N VAL A 78 8.93 -14.34 -21.48
CA VAL A 78 7.82 -13.37 -21.52
C VAL A 78 6.48 -14.07 -21.31
N ASP A 79 6.22 -15.19 -21.96
CA ASP A 79 4.97 -15.95 -21.82
C ASP A 79 4.77 -16.50 -20.40
N ARG A 80 5.86 -16.81 -19.69
CA ARG A 80 5.86 -17.26 -18.31
C ARG A 80 5.92 -16.14 -17.27
N ALA A 81 5.89 -14.87 -17.73
CA ALA A 81 6.01 -13.73 -16.84
C ALA A 81 4.90 -13.70 -15.78
N LYS A 82 5.29 -13.51 -14.53
CA LYS A 82 4.37 -13.46 -13.39
C LYS A 82 3.75 -12.08 -13.23
N ASP A 83 2.51 -12.04 -12.73
CA ASP A 83 1.91 -10.80 -12.23
C ASP A 83 2.81 -10.16 -11.16
N LEU A 84 2.93 -8.82 -11.18
CA LEU A 84 3.78 -8.07 -10.26
C LEU A 84 3.46 -8.38 -8.80
N MET A 85 2.18 -8.40 -8.43
CA MET A 85 1.78 -8.68 -7.04
C MET A 85 2.15 -10.12 -6.64
N GLU A 86 1.93 -11.09 -7.51
CA GLU A 86 2.31 -12.49 -7.25
C GLU A 86 3.82 -12.64 -7.06
N PHE A 87 4.61 -11.97 -7.89
CA PHE A 87 6.07 -11.93 -7.72
C PHE A 87 6.49 -11.35 -6.37
N LEU A 88 5.86 -10.23 -5.96
CA LEU A 88 6.15 -9.59 -4.67
C LEU A 88 5.74 -10.46 -3.50
N LEU A 89 4.59 -11.14 -3.58
CA LEU A 89 4.12 -12.08 -2.57
C LEU A 89 5.08 -13.27 -2.44
N ASP A 90 5.49 -13.89 -3.56
CA ASP A 90 6.44 -15.00 -3.55
C ASP A 90 7.72 -14.62 -2.81
N ARG A 91 8.26 -13.45 -3.09
CA ARG A 91 9.50 -12.97 -2.48
C ARG A 91 9.37 -12.61 -1.00
N ARG A 92 8.27 -11.96 -0.60
CA ARG A 92 8.10 -11.48 0.78
C ARG A 92 7.57 -12.54 1.72
N VAL A 93 6.81 -13.50 1.23
CA VAL A 93 6.17 -14.53 2.04
C VAL A 93 7.05 -15.78 2.21
N SER A 94 8.03 -15.99 1.31
CA SER A 94 8.89 -17.19 1.30
C SER A 94 9.72 -17.41 2.58
N GLY A 95 9.94 -16.37 3.38
CA GLY A 95 10.70 -16.45 4.64
C GLY A 95 9.87 -16.82 5.87
N PHE A 96 8.54 -16.99 5.74
CA PHE A 96 7.65 -17.26 6.87
C PHE A 96 7.12 -18.68 6.85
N ASP A 97 6.96 -19.29 8.04
CA ASP A 97 6.28 -20.60 8.17
C ASP A 97 4.76 -20.41 8.11
N LEU A 98 4.19 -20.58 6.92
CA LEU A 98 2.76 -20.41 6.70
C LEU A 98 1.88 -21.54 7.30
N ARG A 99 2.48 -22.54 7.94
CA ARG A 99 1.74 -23.59 8.66
C ARG A 99 1.41 -23.17 10.09
N SER A 100 2.09 -22.16 10.63
CA SER A 100 1.82 -21.60 11.94
C SER A 100 0.98 -20.33 11.85
N ALA A 101 0.14 -20.07 12.84
CA ALA A 101 -0.66 -18.85 12.92
C ALA A 101 0.23 -17.60 13.03
N GLU A 102 1.31 -17.71 13.79
CA GLU A 102 2.30 -16.64 13.97
C GLU A 102 3.02 -16.31 12.65
N GLY A 103 3.41 -17.34 11.88
CA GLY A 103 4.04 -17.14 10.58
C GLY A 103 3.08 -16.55 9.55
N GLN A 104 1.81 -16.97 9.55
CA GLN A 104 0.77 -16.37 8.72
C GLN A 104 0.56 -14.88 9.07
N ALA A 105 0.45 -14.56 10.37
CA ALA A 105 0.29 -13.17 10.81
C ALA A 105 1.51 -12.31 10.45
N ALA A 106 2.73 -12.83 10.63
CA ALA A 106 3.96 -12.14 10.26
C ALA A 106 4.04 -11.89 8.74
N ALA A 107 3.67 -12.88 7.91
CA ALA A 107 3.62 -12.75 6.46
C ALA A 107 2.59 -11.69 6.03
N VAL A 108 1.40 -11.67 6.61
CA VAL A 108 0.39 -10.65 6.36
C VAL A 108 0.93 -9.26 6.71
N ASN A 109 1.48 -9.10 7.92
CA ASN A 109 2.03 -7.82 8.39
C ASN A 109 3.16 -7.28 7.50
N ALA A 110 3.97 -8.15 6.91
CA ALA A 110 5.03 -7.76 5.98
C ALA A 110 4.50 -7.20 4.64
N ILE A 111 3.26 -7.55 4.26
CA ILE A 111 2.63 -7.15 3.00
C ILE A 111 1.66 -5.98 3.20
N LEU A 112 1.03 -5.82 4.36
CA LEU A 112 0.03 -4.77 4.61
C LEU A 112 0.48 -3.34 4.21
N PRO A 113 1.74 -2.91 4.43
CA PRO A 113 2.19 -1.60 3.97
C PRO A 113 2.09 -1.41 2.47
N LEU A 114 2.36 -2.48 1.71
CA LEU A 114 2.26 -2.48 0.25
C LEU A 114 0.81 -2.41 -0.22
N LEU A 115 -0.09 -3.20 0.41
CA LEU A 115 -1.53 -3.15 0.12
C LEU A 115 -2.13 -1.78 0.44
N GLY A 116 -1.68 -1.15 1.53
CA GLY A 116 -2.10 0.19 1.93
C GLY A 116 -1.69 1.30 0.97
N ALA A 117 -0.63 1.08 0.18
CA ALA A 117 -0.16 2.02 -0.85
C ALA A 117 -0.94 1.93 -2.17
N VAL A 118 -1.75 0.87 -2.37
CA VAL A 118 -2.60 0.74 -3.57
C VAL A 118 -3.79 1.67 -3.46
N GLU A 119 -3.87 2.67 -4.31
CA GLU A 119 -4.92 3.71 -4.27
C GLU A 119 -6.28 3.18 -4.76
N ASN A 120 -6.26 2.43 -5.86
CA ASN A 120 -7.50 1.89 -6.45
C ASN A 120 -8.07 0.75 -5.59
N GLU A 121 -9.31 0.93 -5.09
CA GLU A 121 -9.98 -0.01 -4.19
C GLU A 121 -10.16 -1.41 -4.80
N ILE A 122 -10.55 -1.48 -6.08
CA ILE A 122 -10.75 -2.76 -6.77
C ILE A 122 -9.42 -3.50 -6.92
N THR A 123 -8.36 -2.78 -7.29
CA THR A 123 -7.00 -3.34 -7.39
C THR A 123 -6.53 -3.81 -6.01
N ARG A 124 -6.72 -3.01 -4.97
CA ARG A 124 -6.37 -3.35 -3.59
C ARG A 124 -7.10 -4.60 -3.11
N GLN A 125 -8.42 -4.70 -3.36
CA GLN A 125 -9.20 -5.87 -3.03
C GLN A 125 -8.64 -7.14 -3.71
N ARG A 126 -8.34 -7.07 -5.01
CA ARG A 126 -7.72 -8.18 -5.74
C ARG A 126 -6.36 -8.58 -5.18
N CYS A 127 -5.56 -7.61 -4.76
CA CYS A 127 -4.28 -7.88 -4.09
C CYS A 127 -4.48 -8.57 -2.72
N CYS A 128 -5.49 -8.16 -1.94
CA CYS A 128 -5.87 -8.84 -0.70
C CYS A 128 -6.31 -10.29 -0.95
N GLU A 129 -7.08 -10.56 -1.99
CA GLU A 129 -7.50 -11.92 -2.38
C GLU A 129 -6.30 -12.80 -2.78
N LYS A 130 -5.32 -12.26 -3.50
CA LYS A 130 -4.08 -12.97 -3.84
C LYS A 130 -3.28 -13.34 -2.59
N LEU A 131 -3.10 -12.37 -1.67
CA LEU A 131 -2.44 -12.64 -0.39
C LEU A 131 -3.22 -13.68 0.43
N ALA A 132 -4.54 -13.56 0.54
CA ALA A 132 -5.41 -14.47 1.27
C ALA A 132 -5.21 -15.93 0.83
N ARG A 133 -5.21 -16.17 -0.48
CA ARG A 133 -4.93 -17.49 -1.06
C ARG A 133 -3.54 -18.00 -0.72
N ARG A 134 -2.53 -17.11 -0.72
CA ARG A 134 -1.14 -17.49 -0.46
C ARG A 134 -0.89 -17.89 0.99
N VAL A 135 -1.54 -17.20 1.94
CA VAL A 135 -1.38 -17.45 3.38
C VAL A 135 -2.49 -18.34 3.97
N ALA A 136 -3.39 -18.86 3.14
CA ALA A 136 -4.53 -19.72 3.55
C ALA A 136 -5.44 -19.05 4.60
N LEU A 137 -5.71 -17.74 4.44
CA LEU A 137 -6.63 -16.94 5.26
C LEU A 137 -7.81 -16.42 4.43
N SER A 138 -8.85 -15.89 5.08
CA SER A 138 -9.93 -15.20 4.38
C SER A 138 -9.48 -13.80 3.96
N SER A 139 -9.94 -13.35 2.78
CA SER A 139 -9.68 -11.97 2.31
C SER A 139 -10.23 -10.92 3.28
N ASP A 140 -11.37 -11.20 3.92
CA ASP A 140 -12.00 -10.31 4.91
C ASP A 140 -11.13 -10.11 6.16
N ALA A 141 -10.39 -11.14 6.59
CA ALA A 141 -9.45 -11.00 7.69
C ALA A 141 -8.31 -10.03 7.33
N ILE A 142 -7.77 -10.15 6.11
CA ILE A 142 -6.70 -9.26 5.62
C ILE A 142 -7.21 -7.82 5.47
N VAL A 143 -8.40 -7.62 4.91
CA VAL A 143 -9.01 -6.29 4.76
C VAL A 143 -9.27 -5.66 6.12
N ARG A 144 -9.77 -6.43 7.10
CA ARG A 144 -9.93 -5.91 8.48
C ARG A 144 -8.61 -5.47 9.09
N GLU A 145 -7.56 -6.27 8.96
CA GLU A 145 -6.24 -5.95 9.49
C GLU A 145 -5.65 -4.71 8.80
N LEU A 146 -5.78 -4.61 7.47
CA LEU A 146 -5.38 -3.43 6.69
C LEU A 146 -6.07 -2.16 7.21
N ASN A 147 -7.38 -2.22 7.47
CA ASN A 147 -8.16 -1.10 7.98
C ASN A 147 -7.78 -0.72 9.42
N LEU A 148 -7.44 -1.70 10.26
CA LEU A 148 -6.94 -1.45 11.62
C LEU A 148 -5.60 -0.73 11.60
N GLN A 149 -4.66 -1.16 10.75
CA GLN A 149 -3.37 -0.49 10.60
C GLN A 149 -3.50 0.92 10.02
N ALA A 150 -4.39 1.13 9.05
CA ALA A 150 -4.67 2.46 8.51
C ALA A 150 -5.20 3.42 9.58
N LYS A 151 -6.10 2.95 10.45
CA LYS A 151 -6.60 3.72 11.60
C LYS A 151 -5.50 3.98 12.63
N GLY A 152 -4.66 2.99 12.93
CA GLY A 152 -3.52 3.12 13.84
C GLY A 152 -2.52 4.16 13.35
N ARG A 153 -2.10 4.09 12.07
CA ARG A 153 -1.21 5.08 11.45
C ARG A 153 -1.78 6.49 11.47
N ARG A 154 -3.07 6.64 11.17
CA ARG A 154 -3.74 7.94 11.23
C ARG A 154 -3.72 8.54 12.63
N ARG A 155 -3.88 7.69 13.66
CA ARG A 155 -3.79 8.10 15.07
C ARG A 155 -2.37 8.48 15.48
N GLU A 156 -1.36 7.80 14.94
CA GLU A 156 0.06 8.04 15.24
C GLU A 156 0.60 9.31 14.55
N LEU A 157 0.10 9.62 13.35
CA LEU A 157 0.45 10.84 12.60
C LEU A 157 -0.19 12.11 13.17
N LEU A 158 -1.22 11.98 14.01
CA LEU A 158 -1.79 13.12 14.72
C LEU A 158 -0.82 13.60 15.81
N PRO A 159 -0.51 14.92 15.87
CA PRO A 159 0.25 15.46 16.99
C PRO A 159 -0.33 14.99 18.31
N PRO A 160 0.47 14.79 19.36
CA PRO A 160 -0.01 14.35 20.68
C PRO A 160 -1.16 15.21 21.22
N THR A 161 -1.19 16.49 20.85
CA THR A 161 -2.22 17.46 21.18
C THR A 161 -3.55 17.26 20.45
N LEU A 162 -3.53 16.54 19.31
CA LEU A 162 -4.72 16.22 18.49
C LEU A 162 -5.11 14.74 18.58
N ARG A 163 -4.38 13.93 19.35
CA ARG A 163 -4.79 12.54 19.61
C ARG A 163 -6.06 12.60 20.46
N PRO A 164 -7.19 12.05 20.00
CA PRO A 164 -8.37 12.01 20.84
C PRO A 164 -8.03 11.18 22.08
N LYS A 165 -7.78 11.84 23.21
CA LYS A 165 -8.09 11.23 24.50
C LYS A 165 -9.55 10.80 24.39
N SER A 166 -9.93 9.72 25.06
CA SER A 166 -11.33 9.33 25.17
C SER A 166 -12.09 10.51 25.79
N LEU A 167 -12.54 11.43 24.94
CA LEU A 167 -13.34 12.55 25.39
C LEU A 167 -14.65 11.98 25.91
N PRO A 168 -15.17 12.47 27.04
CA PRO A 168 -16.51 12.18 27.47
C PRO A 168 -17.47 12.40 26.32
N SER A 169 -18.38 11.46 26.09
CA SER A 169 -19.24 11.44 24.89
C SER A 169 -20.03 12.73 24.68
N THR A 170 -20.20 13.48 25.73
CA THR A 170 -20.92 14.76 25.78
C THR A 170 -20.10 15.91 25.23
N GLU A 171 -18.82 16.02 25.60
CA GLU A 171 -17.93 17.07 25.07
C GLU A 171 -17.67 16.90 23.57
N TRP A 172 -17.52 15.68 23.12
CA TRP A 172 -17.37 15.38 21.70
C TRP A 172 -18.62 15.78 20.89
N LYS A 173 -19.83 15.53 21.44
CA LYS A 173 -21.07 15.92 20.78
C LYS A 173 -21.19 17.45 20.69
N LEU A 174 -20.75 18.20 21.71
CA LEU A 174 -20.73 19.65 21.68
C LEU A 174 -19.80 20.22 20.64
N VAL A 175 -18.59 19.67 20.51
CA VAL A 175 -17.63 20.09 19.47
C VAL A 175 -18.17 19.80 18.08
N HIS A 176 -18.70 18.60 17.88
CA HIS A 176 -19.29 18.21 16.58
C HIS A 176 -20.45 19.16 16.22
N LEU A 177 -21.30 19.51 17.21
CA LEU A 177 -22.40 20.42 17.00
C LEU A 177 -21.91 21.85 16.68
N ALA A 178 -20.89 22.34 17.38
CA ALA A 178 -20.31 23.66 17.19
C ALA A 178 -19.63 23.81 15.81
N LEU A 179 -18.95 22.75 15.33
CA LEU A 179 -18.27 22.75 14.03
C LEU A 179 -19.23 22.66 12.83
N HIS A 180 -20.38 21.98 12.98
CA HIS A 180 -21.30 21.73 11.87
C HIS A 180 -22.52 22.67 11.84
N HIS A 181 -22.75 23.44 12.92
CA HIS A 181 -23.86 24.39 13.03
C HIS A 181 -23.37 25.75 13.51
N PRO A 182 -23.20 26.74 12.63
CA PRO A 182 -22.66 28.08 12.99
C PRO A 182 -23.39 28.78 14.14
N GLY A 183 -24.69 28.54 14.29
CA GLY A 183 -25.47 29.10 15.41
C GLY A 183 -25.34 28.32 16.72
N ALA A 184 -24.78 27.11 16.73
CA ALA A 184 -24.64 26.28 17.92
C ALA A 184 -23.45 26.70 18.79
N ALA A 185 -22.35 27.14 18.16
CA ALA A 185 -21.18 27.66 18.86
C ALA A 185 -21.53 28.91 19.70
N HIS A 186 -22.35 29.80 19.15
CA HIS A 186 -22.80 31.01 19.87
C HIS A 186 -23.69 30.68 21.08
N ARG A 187 -24.64 29.76 20.91
CA ARG A 187 -25.49 29.27 21.99
C ARG A 187 -24.73 28.47 23.04
N ALA A 188 -23.73 27.70 22.64
CA ALA A 188 -22.89 26.97 23.58
C ALA A 188 -22.14 27.92 24.54
N ARG A 189 -21.66 29.05 24.04
CA ARG A 189 -21.00 30.10 24.84
C ARG A 189 -21.93 30.81 25.84
N GLU A 190 -23.23 30.85 25.57
CA GLU A 190 -24.22 31.45 26.47
C GLU A 190 -24.58 30.50 27.63
N VAL A 191 -24.42 29.18 27.44
CA VAL A 191 -24.89 28.16 28.39
C VAL A 191 -23.75 27.48 29.14
N ILE A 192 -22.58 27.39 28.55
CA ILE A 192 -21.44 26.67 29.11
C ILE A 192 -20.29 27.65 29.35
N SER A 193 -19.87 27.73 30.62
CA SER A 193 -18.65 28.48 30.96
C SER A 193 -17.41 27.75 30.46
N PRO A 194 -16.42 28.44 29.81
CA PRO A 194 -15.19 27.81 29.37
C PRO A 194 -14.43 27.05 30.48
N GLU A 195 -14.68 27.44 31.75
CA GLU A 195 -14.07 26.82 32.93
C GLU A 195 -14.64 25.43 33.24
N GLU A 196 -15.85 25.13 32.77
CA GLU A 196 -16.54 23.83 32.96
C GLU A 196 -16.08 22.77 31.95
N VAL A 197 -15.27 23.15 30.94
CA VAL A 197 -14.74 22.25 29.93
C VAL A 197 -13.39 21.72 30.40
N GLU A 198 -13.28 20.42 30.64
CA GLU A 198 -12.07 19.78 31.13
C GLU A 198 -10.94 19.79 30.10
N ASP A 199 -11.26 19.64 28.80
CA ASP A 199 -10.25 19.62 27.75
C ASP A 199 -9.81 21.05 27.34
N HIS A 200 -8.49 21.31 27.46
CA HIS A 200 -7.94 22.65 27.20
C HIS A 200 -8.01 23.09 25.74
N VAL A 201 -8.11 22.15 24.80
CA VAL A 201 -8.25 22.45 23.36
C VAL A 201 -9.70 22.88 23.08
N LEU A 202 -10.67 22.17 23.65
CA LEU A 202 -12.09 22.50 23.55
C LEU A 202 -12.41 23.84 24.23
N ARG A 203 -11.74 24.15 25.34
CA ARG A 203 -11.83 25.46 26.03
C ARG A 203 -11.40 26.63 25.15
N LYS A 204 -10.53 26.42 24.15
CA LYS A 204 -10.09 27.43 23.19
C LYS A 204 -11.04 27.58 22.00
N ILE A 205 -11.86 26.58 21.74
CA ILE A 205 -12.80 26.57 20.60
C ILE A 205 -14.13 27.21 21.01
N LEU A 206 -14.55 27.06 22.26
CA LEU A 206 -15.69 27.71 22.85
C LEU A 206 -15.34 29.13 23.33
#